data_bed0b85269ef41c9ae99f637fc6723c4
#
_entry.id   bed0b85269ef41c9ae99f637fc6723c4
#
_cell.length_a   1.000
_cell.length_b   1.000
_cell.length_c   1.000
_cell.angle_alpha   90.00
_cell.angle_beta   90.00
_cell.angle_gamma   90.00
#
_symmetry.space_group_name_H-M   'P 1'
#
loop_
_entity.id
_entity.type
_entity.pdbx_description
1 polymer ?
#
loop_
_entity_poly.entity_id
_entity_poly.type
_entity_poly.pdbx_seq_one_letter_code
_entity_poly.pdbx_strand_id
1 'polypeptide(L)'
;MEQACGTITPARGSIMKKRVLGALFALASSLAISQAFAADGGTLYFGLSGEPSTLDTTINAGTPARTIRLAIHRGLVNYGADGKLSNELAAFYDVSPDALTYTFKLRDAKFHDGSPVTAADVKASLERIKAPDSKATYRNEIGIIDTIETPDAKTVKLTLAKPFVPLIHYLALPESAIVPAAWLKQHANDPNATPIGAGPFKFANWERGRELTVEKFDGYYKQGKPHLDDVHYVFYGDENTRVNALKSGDVDIIDYVPWKDAAAIEANPDLKLASTSGPFMMLQFNTKFEPFSKPEVRQAIAYAIDRSAIINTAFNGRGTPLFGIAIPEGYLGYSKDKANYFSHNIQKAKDLLAKAGYPDGFQARLLSTSQYGFHNNTAVAVQAELAKIGIKVTLDLPDWSGRIAKNNAGDYDFLVAGTAGDIADADWLSNFFYGGKQLVRLNNSAYFDDPTINALLDKGRVTLDPAEREKIYGQFVDRALELSPFVYLMWRDQSFGLRKTVKGFTNIPGFLTFQSGITVEDTEVK
;
A
#
# COMPACT_ATOMS: atom_id res chain seq x y z
N MET A 1 43.34 73.38 -44.90
CA MET A 1 44.31 74.10 -44.04
C MET A 1 44.95 73.02 -43.17
N GLU A 2 45.97 72.49 -43.65
CA GLU A 2 47.40 72.79 -43.26
C GLU A 2 47.74 72.14 -41.94
N GLN A 3 48.51 71.09 -42.04
CA GLN A 3 49.98 70.98 -41.99
C GLN A 3 50.46 70.79 -40.55
N ALA A 4 51.44 70.03 -40.16
CA ALA A 4 52.54 69.29 -40.81
C ALA A 4 53.15 68.39 -39.72
N CYS A 5 53.53 67.19 -40.02
CA CYS A 5 54.89 66.76 -40.40
C CYS A 5 55.96 66.89 -39.30
N GLY A 6 56.64 65.80 -39.01
CA GLY A 6 57.89 65.75 -38.26
C GLY A 6 58.40 64.37 -37.95
N THR A 7 58.99 63.72 -38.97
CA THR A 7 59.88 62.54 -38.88
C THR A 7 61.20 62.91 -38.18
N ILE A 8 61.86 61.99 -37.48
CA ILE A 8 63.24 61.56 -37.64
C ILE A 8 63.55 60.30 -36.78
N THR A 9 64.08 59.28 -37.45
CA THR A 9 64.87 58.15 -36.96
C THR A 9 66.35 58.52 -37.08
N PRO A 10 67.38 57.70 -36.74
CA PRO A 10 67.58 56.57 -35.83
C PRO A 10 68.89 56.67 -35.00
N ALA A 11 69.12 55.71 -34.10
CA ALA A 11 70.50 55.25 -33.83
C ALA A 11 70.50 53.86 -33.10
N ARG A 12 71.37 53.02 -33.63
CA ARG A 12 71.77 51.69 -33.17
C ARG A 12 72.62 51.71 -31.91
N GLY A 13 72.56 50.60 -31.13
CA GLY A 13 73.57 50.18 -30.15
C GLY A 13 73.13 49.04 -29.30
N SER A 14 73.40 47.87 -29.72
CA SER A 14 74.32 46.79 -29.30
C SER A 14 74.20 46.24 -27.86
N ILE A 15 73.76 45.00 -27.82
CA ILE A 15 74.23 43.83 -27.06
C ILE A 15 74.44 43.97 -25.54
N MET A 16 73.62 43.21 -24.72
CA MET A 16 74.23 42.17 -23.88
C MET A 16 73.18 41.25 -23.26
N LYS A 17 73.44 39.93 -23.32
CA LYS A 17 72.64 38.81 -22.76
C LYS A 17 72.65 38.89 -21.25
N LYS A 18 71.44 38.76 -20.59
CA LYS A 18 71.35 38.15 -19.27
C LYS A 18 70.01 37.43 -19.18
N ARG A 19 70.07 36.12 -18.89
CA ARG A 19 68.96 35.23 -18.56
C ARG A 19 68.31 35.70 -17.26
N VAL A 20 67.01 35.91 -17.25
CA VAL A 20 66.21 35.87 -16.02
C VAL A 20 64.97 35.07 -16.31
N LEU A 21 64.78 34.00 -15.51
CA LEU A 21 63.64 33.13 -15.39
C LEU A 21 62.43 33.98 -15.03
N GLY A 22 61.41 34.02 -15.88
CA GLY A 22 60.13 34.64 -15.60
C GLY A 22 59.11 33.54 -15.35
N ALA A 23 58.57 33.46 -14.12
CA ALA A 23 57.55 32.59 -13.71
C ALA A 23 56.22 32.93 -14.43
N LEU A 24 55.64 31.96 -15.18
CA LEU A 24 54.28 32.02 -15.65
C LEU A 24 53.34 31.75 -14.44
N PHE A 25 52.64 32.76 -13.99
CA PHE A 25 51.47 32.62 -13.15
C PHE A 25 50.31 32.13 -14.05
N ALA A 26 50.07 30.84 -14.07
CA ALA A 26 48.82 30.28 -14.56
C ALA A 26 47.75 30.53 -13.52
N LEU A 27 46.81 31.45 -13.78
CA LEU A 27 45.53 31.53 -13.07
C LEU A 27 44.72 30.24 -13.39
N ALA A 28 44.86 29.24 -12.56
CA ALA A 28 43.90 28.14 -12.51
C ALA A 28 42.66 28.66 -11.78
N SER A 29 41.67 29.09 -12.56
CA SER A 29 40.31 29.28 -12.05
C SER A 29 39.76 27.91 -11.64
N SER A 30 39.91 27.56 -10.37
CA SER A 30 39.19 26.43 -9.75
C SER A 30 37.72 26.80 -9.75
N LEU A 31 36.97 26.29 -10.75
CA LEU A 31 35.52 26.09 -10.63
C LEU A 31 35.31 25.13 -9.47
N ALA A 32 35.11 25.66 -8.27
CA ALA A 32 34.48 24.95 -7.19
C ALA A 32 33.05 24.70 -7.66
N ILE A 33 32.81 23.50 -8.17
CA ILE A 33 31.46 22.95 -8.25
C ILE A 33 31.01 22.81 -6.80
N SER A 34 30.31 23.82 -6.30
CA SER A 34 29.53 23.70 -5.10
C SER A 34 28.50 22.63 -5.40
N GLN A 35 28.80 21.38 -5.06
CA GLN A 35 27.72 20.45 -4.79
C GLN A 35 26.91 21.10 -3.67
N ALA A 36 25.77 21.66 -4.03
CA ALA A 36 24.77 22.01 -3.05
C ALA A 36 24.39 20.68 -2.38
N PHE A 37 25.02 20.39 -1.25
CA PHE A 37 24.46 19.43 -0.31
C PHE A 37 23.06 19.96 -0.02
N ALA A 38 22.04 19.18 -0.38
CA ALA A 38 20.70 19.42 0.12
C ALA A 38 20.86 19.60 1.64
N ALA A 39 20.30 20.66 2.20
CA ALA A 39 20.30 20.82 3.64
C ALA A 39 19.51 19.65 4.20
N ASP A 40 20.21 18.69 4.86
CA ASP A 40 19.54 17.68 5.67
C ASP A 40 18.82 18.41 6.79
N GLY A 41 17.58 18.01 7.07
CA GLY A 41 16.71 18.60 8.09
C GLY A 41 15.39 19.11 7.53
N GLY A 42 14.55 19.61 8.44
CA GLY A 42 13.24 20.16 8.13
C GLY A 42 12.08 19.27 8.57
N THR A 43 10.92 19.90 8.66
CA THR A 43 9.67 19.30 9.11
C THR A 43 8.79 18.98 7.92
N LEU A 44 8.21 17.78 7.89
CA LEU A 44 7.17 17.40 6.94
C LEU A 44 5.81 17.39 7.62
N TYR A 45 4.85 18.13 7.09
CA TYR A 45 3.45 18.04 7.49
C TYR A 45 2.68 17.13 6.53
N PHE A 46 2.22 15.98 7.02
CA PHE A 46 1.54 14.97 6.23
C PHE A 46 0.07 14.86 6.67
N GLY A 47 -0.85 15.39 5.89
CA GLY A 47 -2.30 15.31 6.11
C GLY A 47 -2.83 13.91 5.78
N LEU A 48 -3.26 13.18 6.80
CA LEU A 48 -3.86 11.85 6.68
C LEU A 48 -5.38 11.91 6.68
N SER A 49 -6.02 10.96 5.98
CA SER A 49 -7.48 10.85 5.85
C SER A 49 -8.22 10.46 7.14
N GLY A 50 -7.50 10.25 8.22
CA GLY A 50 -8.07 9.99 9.55
C GLY A 50 -7.03 9.61 10.56
N GLU A 51 -7.44 9.62 11.82
CA GLU A 51 -6.63 9.15 12.94
C GLU A 51 -6.60 7.61 12.97
N PRO A 52 -5.43 6.96 13.15
CA PRO A 52 -5.39 5.51 13.31
C PRO A 52 -6.03 5.08 14.64
N SER A 53 -6.81 4.00 14.59
CA SER A 53 -7.43 3.44 15.82
C SER A 53 -6.40 2.80 16.75
N THR A 54 -5.28 2.32 16.19
CA THR A 54 -4.17 1.70 16.94
C THR A 54 -2.87 1.76 16.14
N LEU A 55 -1.75 1.77 16.85
CA LEU A 55 -0.41 1.56 16.29
C LEU A 55 0.14 0.15 16.56
N ASP A 56 -0.67 -0.76 17.10
CA ASP A 56 -0.28 -2.17 17.23
C ASP A 56 0.14 -2.71 15.86
N THR A 57 1.39 -3.17 15.75
CA THR A 57 1.98 -3.62 14.49
C THR A 57 1.25 -4.83 13.89
N THR A 58 0.62 -5.67 14.70
CA THR A 58 0.01 -6.93 14.24
C THR A 58 -1.39 -6.76 13.65
N ILE A 59 -2.02 -5.60 13.83
CA ILE A 59 -3.41 -5.33 13.42
C ILE A 59 -3.44 -4.44 12.18
N ASN A 60 -4.12 -4.87 11.12
CA ASN A 60 -4.38 -3.97 9.99
C ASN A 60 -5.45 -2.95 10.39
N ALA A 61 -5.02 -1.72 10.62
CA ALA A 61 -5.87 -0.59 11.02
C ALA A 61 -6.01 0.47 9.90
N GLY A 62 -5.83 0.09 8.65
CA GLY A 62 -5.98 0.95 7.48
C GLY A 62 -4.72 1.75 7.12
N THR A 63 -4.83 2.55 6.06
CA THR A 63 -3.70 3.28 5.46
C THR A 63 -3.04 4.29 6.39
N PRO A 64 -3.77 5.12 7.18
CA PRO A 64 -3.12 6.05 8.11
C PRO A 64 -2.20 5.33 9.12
N ALA A 65 -2.66 4.21 9.70
CA ALA A 65 -1.86 3.41 10.61
C ALA A 65 -0.61 2.82 9.92
N ARG A 66 -0.76 2.27 8.69
CA ARG A 66 0.37 1.74 7.91
C ARG A 66 1.40 2.81 7.61
N THR A 67 0.98 3.99 7.17
CA THR A 67 1.88 5.10 6.86
C THR A 67 2.75 5.47 8.05
N ILE A 68 2.15 5.63 9.24
CA ILE A 68 2.89 5.96 10.47
C ILE A 68 3.80 4.80 10.90
N ARG A 69 3.29 3.56 10.88
CA ARG A 69 4.08 2.37 11.26
C ARG A 69 5.32 2.19 10.40
N LEU A 70 5.23 2.46 9.10
CA LEU A 70 6.36 2.38 8.17
C LEU A 70 7.44 3.43 8.45
N ALA A 71 7.10 4.55 9.09
CA ALA A 71 8.10 5.49 9.60
C ALA A 71 8.80 4.98 10.88
N ILE A 72 8.06 4.30 11.78
CA ILE A 72 8.55 3.89 13.11
C ILE A 72 9.21 2.51 13.08
N HIS A 73 8.73 1.58 12.28
CA HIS A 73 9.12 0.16 12.35
C HIS A 73 9.78 -0.33 11.06
N ARG A 74 10.54 -1.43 11.17
CA ARG A 74 11.04 -2.23 10.04
C ARG A 74 10.82 -3.72 10.30
N GLY A 75 10.57 -4.48 9.21
CA GLY A 75 10.56 -5.93 9.20
C GLY A 75 11.94 -6.51 8.89
N LEU A 76 12.02 -7.82 8.72
CA LEU A 76 13.20 -8.50 8.17
C LEU A 76 13.46 -8.03 6.73
N VAL A 77 12.39 -7.95 5.97
CA VAL A 77 12.29 -7.41 4.60
C VAL A 77 11.11 -6.47 4.55
N ASN A 78 11.06 -5.55 3.59
CA ASN A 78 9.90 -4.74 3.25
C ASN A 78 9.81 -4.58 1.72
N TYR A 79 8.77 -3.91 1.22
CA TYR A 79 8.71 -3.47 -0.16
C TYR A 79 9.40 -2.11 -0.30
N GLY A 80 10.27 -1.98 -1.31
CA GLY A 80 10.91 -0.72 -1.64
C GLY A 80 10.00 0.22 -2.46
N ALA A 81 10.53 1.40 -2.80
CA ALA A 81 9.82 2.41 -3.59
C ALA A 81 9.42 1.93 -5.00
N ASP A 82 10.09 0.91 -5.53
CA ASP A 82 9.78 0.27 -6.81
C ASP A 82 8.75 -0.89 -6.69
N GLY A 83 8.22 -1.15 -5.50
CA GLY A 83 7.30 -2.25 -5.21
C GLY A 83 7.94 -3.62 -5.15
N LYS A 84 9.26 -3.74 -5.17
CA LYS A 84 9.98 -5.01 -5.03
C LYS A 84 10.39 -5.27 -3.59
N LEU A 85 10.59 -6.55 -3.27
CA LEU A 85 11.15 -6.94 -1.98
C LEU A 85 12.54 -6.34 -1.78
N SER A 86 12.76 -5.76 -0.62
CA SER A 86 14.02 -5.14 -0.18
C SER A 86 14.43 -5.69 1.17
N ASN A 87 15.73 -5.97 1.33
CA ASN A 87 16.30 -6.38 2.62
C ASN A 87 16.32 -5.19 3.57
N GLU A 88 15.75 -5.37 4.77
CA GLU A 88 15.71 -4.36 5.81
C GLU A 88 16.54 -4.78 7.03
N LEU A 89 15.95 -5.27 8.12
CA LEU A 89 16.74 -5.75 9.27
C LEU A 89 17.54 -7.01 8.94
N ALA A 90 17.12 -7.81 7.97
CA ALA A 90 17.97 -8.83 7.35
C ALA A 90 18.95 -8.16 6.38
N ALA A 91 20.25 -8.41 6.54
CA ALA A 91 21.27 -8.04 5.57
C ALA A 91 21.14 -8.90 4.30
N PHE A 92 20.85 -10.17 4.48
CA PHE A 92 20.47 -11.11 3.43
C PHE A 92 19.66 -12.28 4.02
N TYR A 93 18.99 -13.02 3.14
CA TYR A 93 18.37 -14.29 3.51
C TYR A 93 18.58 -15.33 2.42
N ASP A 94 18.50 -16.60 2.82
CA ASP A 94 18.56 -17.76 1.95
C ASP A 94 17.34 -18.66 2.19
N VAL A 95 16.88 -19.31 1.13
CA VAL A 95 15.75 -20.24 1.17
C VAL A 95 16.21 -21.58 0.64
N SER A 96 15.97 -22.65 1.41
CA SER A 96 16.31 -24.01 0.97
C SER A 96 15.55 -24.39 -0.32
N PRO A 97 16.11 -25.28 -1.16
CA PRO A 97 15.49 -25.67 -2.43
C PRO A 97 14.08 -26.25 -2.30
N ASP A 98 13.75 -26.83 -1.17
CA ASP A 98 12.42 -27.37 -0.84
C ASP A 98 11.48 -26.31 -0.24
N ALA A 99 11.95 -25.06 -0.09
CA ALA A 99 11.26 -23.94 0.54
C ALA A 99 10.73 -24.23 1.97
N LEU A 100 11.36 -25.17 2.69
CA LEU A 100 11.03 -25.48 4.08
C LEU A 100 11.84 -24.68 5.08
N THR A 101 13.00 -24.15 4.69
CA THR A 101 13.89 -23.43 5.60
C THR A 101 14.24 -22.05 5.04
N TYR A 102 14.04 -21.02 5.85
CA TYR A 102 14.44 -19.65 5.58
C TYR A 102 15.48 -19.22 6.61
N THR A 103 16.68 -18.85 6.18
CA THR A 103 17.76 -18.41 7.05
C THR A 103 18.05 -16.92 6.83
N PHE A 104 17.86 -16.12 7.87
CA PHE A 104 18.10 -14.66 7.83
C PHE A 104 19.37 -14.32 8.60
N LYS A 105 20.22 -13.47 8.05
CA LYS A 105 21.35 -12.84 8.72
C LYS A 105 21.03 -11.37 8.98
N LEU A 106 20.98 -10.99 10.26
CA LEU A 106 20.63 -9.63 10.68
C LEU A 106 21.82 -8.68 10.52
N ARG A 107 21.53 -7.47 10.06
CA ARG A 107 22.51 -6.37 10.06
C ARG A 107 22.71 -5.80 11.44
N ASP A 108 23.71 -4.96 11.60
CA ASP A 108 23.83 -4.13 12.78
C ASP A 108 22.80 -3.00 12.72
N ALA A 109 21.82 -3.08 13.60
CA ALA A 109 20.76 -2.11 13.76
C ALA A 109 20.41 -1.96 15.24
N LYS A 110 19.80 -0.81 15.58
CA LYS A 110 19.33 -0.51 16.93
C LYS A 110 17.84 -0.19 16.90
N PHE A 111 17.17 -0.49 18.00
CA PHE A 111 15.85 0.06 18.27
C PHE A 111 15.94 1.50 18.79
N HIS A 112 14.81 2.20 18.85
CA HIS A 112 14.74 3.60 19.27
C HIS A 112 15.20 3.84 20.72
N ASP A 113 15.16 2.81 21.56
CA ASP A 113 15.69 2.86 22.94
C ASP A 113 17.21 2.64 22.99
N GLY A 114 17.88 2.47 21.84
CA GLY A 114 19.31 2.23 21.72
C GLY A 114 19.73 0.77 21.85
N SER A 115 18.83 -0.15 22.22
CA SER A 115 19.12 -1.58 22.30
C SER A 115 19.40 -2.18 20.92
N PRO A 116 20.30 -3.17 20.80
CA PRO A 116 20.60 -3.80 19.53
C PRO A 116 19.45 -4.69 19.06
N VAL A 117 19.21 -4.73 17.74
CA VAL A 117 18.31 -5.70 17.12
C VAL A 117 18.98 -7.07 17.09
N THR A 118 18.31 -8.06 17.65
CA THR A 118 18.79 -9.43 17.77
C THR A 118 17.82 -10.47 17.21
N ALA A 119 18.32 -11.69 17.01
CA ALA A 119 17.49 -12.82 16.58
C ALA A 119 16.39 -13.16 17.61
N ALA A 120 16.61 -12.88 18.90
CA ALA A 120 15.60 -13.07 19.94
C ALA A 120 14.40 -12.13 19.77
N ASP A 121 14.62 -10.91 19.29
CA ASP A 121 13.54 -9.94 19.02
C ASP A 121 12.70 -10.38 17.82
N VAL A 122 13.34 -10.91 16.78
CA VAL A 122 12.65 -11.50 15.62
C VAL A 122 11.77 -12.67 16.07
N LYS A 123 12.34 -13.58 16.85
CA LYS A 123 11.61 -14.74 17.41
C LYS A 123 10.40 -14.26 18.22
N ALA A 124 10.57 -13.35 19.16
CA ALA A 124 9.49 -12.85 20.01
C ALA A 124 8.38 -12.17 19.19
N SER A 125 8.75 -11.37 18.16
CA SER A 125 7.79 -10.68 17.30
C SER A 125 6.94 -11.64 16.48
N LEU A 126 7.56 -12.66 15.86
CA LEU A 126 6.84 -13.66 15.06
C LEU A 126 6.01 -14.62 15.94
N GLU A 127 6.52 -15.01 17.12
CA GLU A 127 5.77 -15.83 18.08
C GLU A 127 4.52 -15.11 18.58
N ARG A 128 4.59 -13.78 18.82
CA ARG A 128 3.43 -12.97 19.16
C ARG A 128 2.35 -13.03 18.07
N ILE A 129 2.73 -12.95 16.80
CA ILE A 129 1.78 -13.01 15.68
C ILE A 129 1.10 -14.38 15.62
N LYS A 130 1.88 -15.47 15.74
CA LYS A 130 1.36 -16.85 15.58
C LYS A 130 0.71 -17.44 16.85
N ALA A 131 0.72 -16.72 17.97
CA ALA A 131 0.15 -17.20 19.23
C ALA A 131 -1.32 -17.65 19.07
N PRO A 132 -1.77 -18.69 19.78
CA PRO A 132 -3.13 -19.25 19.61
C PRO A 132 -4.26 -18.26 19.88
N ASP A 133 -4.06 -17.29 20.75
CA ASP A 133 -4.99 -16.23 21.14
C ASP A 133 -4.75 -14.90 20.40
N SER A 134 -3.76 -14.86 19.51
CA SER A 134 -3.42 -13.67 18.74
C SER A 134 -4.56 -13.24 17.82
N LYS A 135 -4.82 -11.92 17.81
CA LYS A 135 -5.75 -11.25 16.88
C LYS A 135 -5.03 -10.68 15.66
N ALA A 136 -3.77 -11.05 15.44
CA ALA A 136 -2.97 -10.57 14.32
C ALA A 136 -3.66 -10.86 12.98
N THR A 137 -3.60 -9.89 12.08
CA THR A 137 -4.27 -9.95 10.78
C THR A 137 -3.79 -11.13 9.94
N TYR A 138 -2.47 -11.38 9.96
CA TYR A 138 -1.82 -12.46 9.19
C TYR A 138 -1.36 -13.63 10.07
N ARG A 139 -2.12 -13.92 11.14
CA ARG A 139 -1.79 -15.01 12.07
C ARG A 139 -1.67 -16.37 11.39
N ASN A 140 -2.55 -16.67 10.45
CA ASN A 140 -2.56 -17.98 9.77
C ASN A 140 -1.36 -18.13 8.84
N GLU A 141 -0.99 -17.05 8.14
CA GLU A 141 0.10 -17.00 7.17
C GLU A 141 1.48 -17.07 7.87
N ILE A 142 1.62 -16.40 8.99
CA ILE A 142 2.85 -16.50 9.84
C ILE A 142 2.82 -17.76 10.68
N GLY A 143 1.65 -18.28 11.02
CA GLY A 143 1.46 -19.52 11.80
C GLY A 143 1.94 -20.79 11.11
N ILE A 144 2.23 -20.74 9.79
CA ILE A 144 2.84 -21.85 9.05
C ILE A 144 4.28 -22.15 9.49
N ILE A 145 4.94 -21.19 10.14
CA ILE A 145 6.26 -21.36 10.71
C ILE A 145 6.16 -22.32 11.90
N ASP A 146 6.75 -23.50 11.76
CA ASP A 146 6.77 -24.52 12.81
C ASP A 146 7.76 -24.13 13.90
N THR A 147 9.02 -23.96 13.56
CA THR A 147 10.08 -23.61 14.52
C THR A 147 10.80 -22.32 14.14
N ILE A 148 11.21 -21.57 15.16
CA ILE A 148 12.05 -20.37 15.05
C ILE A 148 13.28 -20.58 15.91
N GLU A 149 14.41 -20.86 15.26
CA GLU A 149 15.71 -21.06 15.89
C GLU A 149 16.54 -19.77 15.82
N THR A 150 17.28 -19.51 16.89
CA THR A 150 18.20 -18.36 16.99
C THR A 150 19.59 -18.87 17.40
N PRO A 151 20.34 -19.47 16.46
CA PRO A 151 21.64 -20.10 16.76
C PRO A 151 22.67 -19.14 17.37
N ASP A 152 22.56 -17.87 16.98
CA ASP A 152 23.35 -16.77 17.53
C ASP A 152 22.51 -15.47 17.51
N ALA A 153 23.07 -14.38 18.02
CA ALA A 153 22.36 -13.10 18.13
C ALA A 153 21.96 -12.47 16.77
N LYS A 154 22.55 -12.90 15.66
CA LYS A 154 22.37 -12.34 14.32
C LYS A 154 21.80 -13.33 13.30
N THR A 155 21.52 -14.55 13.69
CA THR A 155 20.99 -15.58 12.79
C THR A 155 19.60 -16.02 13.24
N VAL A 156 18.62 -15.94 12.34
CA VAL A 156 17.28 -16.49 12.53
C VAL A 156 17.05 -17.56 11.48
N LYS A 157 16.61 -18.74 11.91
CA LYS A 157 16.22 -19.82 11.01
C LYS A 157 14.77 -20.16 11.26
N LEU A 158 13.95 -20.01 10.23
CA LEU A 158 12.54 -20.39 10.23
C LEU A 158 12.41 -21.73 9.52
N THR A 159 11.78 -22.71 10.18
CA THR A 159 11.45 -23.99 9.56
C THR A 159 9.94 -24.10 9.44
N LEU A 160 9.46 -24.52 8.27
CA LEU A 160 8.03 -24.64 7.95
C LEU A 160 7.61 -26.11 8.01
N ALA A 161 6.38 -26.37 8.44
CA ALA A 161 5.79 -27.72 8.40
C ALA A 161 5.54 -28.23 6.97
N LYS A 162 5.31 -27.32 6.02
CA LYS A 162 5.18 -27.56 4.57
C LYS A 162 5.65 -26.34 3.80
N PRO A 163 6.02 -26.45 2.52
CA PRO A 163 6.40 -25.29 1.71
C PRO A 163 5.30 -24.23 1.74
N PHE A 164 5.70 -22.97 1.80
CA PHE A 164 4.77 -21.84 1.73
C PHE A 164 5.46 -20.70 0.97
N VAL A 165 5.30 -20.71 -0.36
CA VAL A 165 5.98 -19.79 -1.29
C VAL A 165 5.74 -18.31 -0.94
N PRO A 166 4.54 -17.89 -0.49
CA PRO A 166 4.27 -16.48 -0.20
C PRO A 166 4.88 -15.95 1.10
N LEU A 167 5.52 -16.78 1.95
CA LEU A 167 5.97 -16.37 3.29
C LEU A 167 6.77 -15.07 3.28
N ILE A 168 7.73 -14.94 2.36
CA ILE A 168 8.61 -13.77 2.31
C ILE A 168 7.83 -12.47 2.06
N HIS A 169 6.74 -12.53 1.30
CA HIS A 169 5.86 -11.41 1.04
C HIS A 169 5.04 -11.01 2.27
N TYR A 170 4.61 -11.98 3.09
CA TYR A 170 3.95 -11.70 4.37
C TYR A 170 4.92 -11.14 5.41
N LEU A 171 6.18 -11.57 5.40
CA LEU A 171 7.24 -11.00 6.24
C LEU A 171 7.64 -9.57 5.83
N ALA A 172 7.29 -9.14 4.61
CA ALA A 172 7.52 -7.78 4.12
C ALA A 172 6.42 -6.78 4.51
N LEU A 173 5.34 -7.25 5.10
CA LEU A 173 4.24 -6.38 5.52
C LEU A 173 4.58 -5.63 6.82
N PRO A 174 4.06 -4.40 6.99
CA PRO A 174 4.21 -3.66 8.25
C PRO A 174 3.67 -4.42 9.47
N GLU A 175 2.72 -5.33 9.26
CA GLU A 175 2.15 -6.19 10.28
C GLU A 175 3.12 -7.27 10.79
N SER A 176 4.24 -7.48 10.09
CA SER A 176 5.35 -8.38 10.49
C SER A 176 6.58 -7.63 11.00
N ALA A 177 6.40 -6.38 11.45
CA ALA A 177 7.48 -5.57 11.99
C ALA A 177 8.13 -6.21 13.23
N ILE A 178 9.44 -5.98 13.36
CA ILE A 178 10.21 -6.47 14.50
C ILE A 178 10.25 -5.39 15.58
N VAL A 179 9.92 -5.79 16.81
CA VAL A 179 9.91 -4.95 18.00
C VAL A 179 10.74 -5.59 19.11
N PRO A 180 11.25 -4.82 20.11
CA PRO A 180 12.11 -5.39 21.16
C PRO A 180 11.38 -6.45 21.98
N ALA A 181 11.99 -7.61 22.19
CA ALA A 181 11.42 -8.68 23.03
C ALA A 181 11.19 -8.24 24.47
N ALA A 182 12.05 -7.36 25.01
CA ALA A 182 11.88 -6.80 26.35
C ALA A 182 10.64 -5.88 26.44
N TRP A 183 10.41 -5.07 25.40
CA TRP A 183 9.21 -4.22 25.30
C TRP A 183 7.93 -5.06 25.21
N LEU A 184 7.94 -6.13 24.40
CA LEU A 184 6.81 -7.04 24.25
C LEU A 184 6.40 -7.68 25.58
N LYS A 185 7.34 -8.08 26.43
CA LYS A 185 7.05 -8.67 27.74
C LYS A 185 6.26 -7.72 28.65
N GLN A 186 6.43 -6.41 28.49
CA GLN A 186 5.80 -5.39 29.32
C GLN A 186 4.51 -4.85 28.73
N HIS A 187 4.39 -4.80 27.38
CA HIS A 187 3.37 -4.02 26.68
C HIS A 187 2.59 -4.79 25.61
N ALA A 188 2.74 -6.12 25.50
CA ALA A 188 2.12 -6.91 24.43
C ALA A 188 0.60 -6.74 24.29
N ASN A 189 -0.08 -6.44 25.40
CA ASN A 189 -1.53 -6.29 25.48
C ASN A 189 -1.99 -4.85 25.77
N ASP A 190 -1.08 -3.88 25.72
CA ASP A 190 -1.40 -2.47 25.93
C ASP A 190 -1.54 -1.76 24.56
N PRO A 191 -2.78 -1.47 24.11
CA PRO A 191 -3.00 -0.80 22.82
C PRO A 191 -2.54 0.66 22.81
N ASN A 192 -2.23 1.24 23.99
CA ASN A 192 -1.76 2.61 24.15
C ASN A 192 -0.27 2.71 24.47
N ALA A 193 0.45 1.59 24.47
CA ALA A 193 1.89 1.61 24.70
C ALA A 193 2.60 2.45 23.64
N THR A 194 3.58 3.24 24.09
CA THR A 194 4.44 3.99 23.17
C THR A 194 5.16 3.04 22.22
N PRO A 195 4.98 3.16 20.90
CA PRO A 195 5.59 2.25 19.95
C PRO A 195 7.11 2.43 19.92
N ILE A 196 7.83 1.30 19.94
CA ILE A 196 9.28 1.25 19.76
C ILE A 196 9.58 0.38 18.52
N GLY A 197 10.35 0.91 17.59
CA GLY A 197 10.75 0.22 16.38
C GLY A 197 12.23 0.42 16.05
N ALA A 198 12.63 -0.02 14.86
CA ALA A 198 13.96 0.16 14.30
C ALA A 198 13.89 0.95 12.97
N GLY A 199 12.83 1.75 12.78
CA GLY A 199 12.63 2.60 11.62
C GLY A 199 13.42 3.91 11.68
N PRO A 200 13.34 4.74 10.62
CA PRO A 200 14.06 6.00 10.53
C PRO A 200 13.60 7.07 11.51
N PHE A 201 12.36 6.98 11.98
CA PHE A 201 11.79 7.93 12.92
C PHE A 201 11.30 7.22 14.18
N LYS A 202 11.46 7.86 15.33
CA LYS A 202 10.93 7.41 16.63
C LYS A 202 9.70 8.22 17.01
N PHE A 203 8.80 7.61 17.76
CA PHE A 203 7.62 8.26 18.28
C PHE A 203 8.01 9.42 19.20
N ALA A 204 7.39 10.59 19.00
CA ALA A 204 7.58 11.77 19.86
C ALA A 204 6.32 12.12 20.65
N ASN A 205 5.18 12.29 19.98
CA ASN A 205 3.93 12.68 20.62
C ASN A 205 2.70 12.22 19.83
N TRP A 206 1.55 12.09 20.52
CA TRP A 206 0.25 11.87 19.90
C TRP A 206 -0.81 12.74 20.60
N GLU A 207 -1.20 13.83 19.95
CA GLU A 207 -2.35 14.62 20.36
C GLU A 207 -3.60 14.05 19.67
N ARG A 208 -4.40 13.32 20.44
CA ARG A 208 -5.58 12.62 19.93
C ARG A 208 -6.55 13.58 19.25
N GLY A 209 -7.07 13.14 18.08
CA GLY A 209 -7.97 13.93 17.24
C GLY A 209 -7.29 15.02 16.42
N ARG A 210 -6.00 15.27 16.60
CA ARG A 210 -5.27 16.34 15.91
C ARG A 210 -4.10 15.82 15.08
N GLU A 211 -3.03 15.34 15.74
CA GLU A 211 -1.81 14.94 15.07
C GLU A 211 -0.99 13.90 15.85
N LEU A 212 -0.13 13.19 15.14
CA LEU A 212 0.94 12.37 15.71
C LEU A 212 2.27 12.84 15.14
N THR A 213 3.26 13.04 16.01
CA THR A 213 4.61 13.47 15.62
C THR A 213 5.61 12.34 15.82
N VAL A 214 6.50 12.19 14.84
CA VAL A 214 7.68 11.34 14.94
C VAL A 214 8.92 12.18 14.66
N GLU A 215 10.04 11.89 15.33
CA GLU A 215 11.30 12.60 15.18
C GLU A 215 12.40 11.69 14.66
N LYS A 216 13.40 12.25 13.98
CA LYS A 216 14.56 11.55 13.42
C LYS A 216 15.21 10.64 14.45
N PHE A 217 15.57 9.44 14.02
CA PHE A 217 16.37 8.53 14.81
C PHE A 217 17.81 8.49 14.32
N ASP A 218 18.72 9.16 15.02
CA ASP A 218 20.15 9.23 14.65
C ASP A 218 20.85 7.86 14.64
N GLY A 219 20.28 6.88 15.36
CA GLY A 219 20.77 5.50 15.36
C GLY A 219 20.30 4.62 14.20
N TYR A 220 19.62 5.22 13.19
CA TYR A 220 19.11 4.46 12.06
C TYR A 220 20.23 3.85 11.22
N TYR A 221 20.10 2.59 10.82
CA TYR A 221 21.15 1.81 10.17
C TYR A 221 21.45 2.20 8.72
N LYS A 222 20.56 2.94 8.03
CA LYS A 222 20.80 3.45 6.69
C LYS A 222 21.48 4.82 6.79
N GLN A 223 22.75 4.90 6.39
CA GLN A 223 23.52 6.14 6.46
C GLN A 223 22.89 7.24 5.60
N GLY A 224 22.89 8.49 6.12
CA GLY A 224 22.31 9.64 5.45
C GLY A 224 20.77 9.67 5.43
N LYS A 225 20.12 8.78 6.17
CA LYS A 225 18.66 8.75 6.29
C LYS A 225 18.21 8.74 7.75
N PRO A 226 17.00 9.24 8.03
CA PRO A 226 16.13 10.02 7.13
C PRO A 226 16.71 11.43 6.89
N HIS A 227 16.23 12.11 5.84
CA HIS A 227 16.64 13.50 5.56
C HIS A 227 15.93 14.53 6.45
N LEU A 228 14.67 14.23 6.85
CA LEU A 228 13.84 15.10 7.69
C LEU A 228 14.23 14.99 9.17
N ASP A 229 14.02 16.06 9.93
CA ASP A 229 14.17 16.07 11.39
C ASP A 229 12.95 15.50 12.09
N ASP A 230 11.75 15.81 11.57
CA ASP A 230 10.49 15.34 12.12
C ASP A 230 9.39 15.26 11.05
N VAL A 231 8.34 14.48 11.37
CA VAL A 231 7.13 14.36 10.55
C VAL A 231 5.91 14.51 11.45
N HIS A 232 5.04 15.48 11.11
CA HIS A 232 3.73 15.69 11.71
C HIS A 232 2.65 15.04 10.85
N TYR A 233 2.05 13.98 11.34
CA TYR A 233 0.89 13.33 10.72
C TYR A 233 -0.38 14.00 11.24
N VAL A 234 -0.93 14.93 10.47
CA VAL A 234 -2.13 15.72 10.82
C VAL A 234 -3.39 15.00 10.34
N PHE A 235 -4.41 14.87 11.20
CA PHE A 235 -5.60 14.08 10.90
C PHE A 235 -6.73 14.94 10.35
N TYR A 236 -7.16 14.66 9.11
CA TYR A 236 -8.26 15.33 8.43
C TYR A 236 -9.32 14.31 7.98
N GLY A 237 -10.36 14.12 8.78
CA GLY A 237 -11.48 13.24 8.42
C GLY A 237 -12.31 13.77 7.24
N ASP A 238 -12.39 15.10 7.07
CA ASP A 238 -13.09 15.73 5.96
C ASP A 238 -12.19 15.94 4.75
N GLU A 239 -12.63 15.48 3.58
CA GLU A 239 -11.88 15.52 2.33
C GLU A 239 -11.59 16.96 1.86
N ASN A 240 -12.57 17.89 2.00
CA ASN A 240 -12.40 19.25 1.52
C ASN A 240 -11.42 20.01 2.42
N THR A 241 -11.51 19.81 3.74
CA THR A 241 -10.56 20.41 4.69
C THR A 241 -9.13 19.92 4.41
N ARG A 242 -8.95 18.63 4.14
CA ARG A 242 -7.63 18.05 3.80
C ARG A 242 -7.05 18.65 2.51
N VAL A 243 -7.86 18.78 1.44
CA VAL A 243 -7.44 19.39 0.18
C VAL A 243 -7.12 20.88 0.37
N ASN A 244 -7.91 21.60 1.16
CA ASN A 244 -7.66 23.01 1.44
C ASN A 244 -6.37 23.21 2.24
N ALA A 245 -6.06 22.35 3.21
CA ALA A 245 -4.81 22.40 3.95
C ALA A 245 -3.58 22.21 3.03
N LEU A 246 -3.66 21.35 2.01
CA LEU A 246 -2.59 21.25 1.00
C LEU A 246 -2.48 22.52 0.16
N LYS A 247 -3.61 23.10 -0.26
CA LYS A 247 -3.63 24.31 -1.10
C LYS A 247 -3.14 25.56 -0.36
N SER A 248 -3.45 25.69 0.94
CA SER A 248 -2.97 26.79 1.79
C SER A 248 -1.51 26.64 2.20
N GLY A 249 -0.99 25.41 2.20
CA GLY A 249 0.36 25.09 2.66
C GLY A 249 0.44 24.75 4.15
N ASP A 250 -0.69 24.46 4.79
CA ASP A 250 -0.73 23.96 6.16
C ASP A 250 -0.20 22.52 6.25
N VAL A 251 -0.22 21.78 5.13
CA VAL A 251 0.45 20.49 4.98
C VAL A 251 1.17 20.38 3.63
N ASP A 252 2.18 19.53 3.57
CA ASP A 252 3.05 19.33 2.40
C ASP A 252 2.60 18.16 1.53
N ILE A 253 2.02 17.14 2.17
CA ILE A 253 1.47 15.94 1.51
C ILE A 253 0.07 15.68 2.06
N ILE A 254 -0.83 15.18 1.20
CA ILE A 254 -2.08 14.55 1.63
C ILE A 254 -2.24 13.17 0.99
N ASP A 255 -2.79 12.22 1.74
CA ASP A 255 -3.27 10.95 1.20
C ASP A 255 -4.68 11.08 0.61
N TYR A 256 -5.14 10.09 -0.13
CA TYR A 256 -6.52 10.01 -0.64
C TYR A 256 -7.05 11.32 -1.23
N VAL A 257 -6.34 11.87 -2.24
CA VAL A 257 -6.86 13.01 -2.99
C VAL A 257 -8.23 12.66 -3.57
N PRO A 258 -9.30 13.42 -3.28
CA PRO A 258 -10.59 13.17 -3.88
C PRO A 258 -10.54 13.33 -5.40
N TRP A 259 -11.15 12.40 -6.14
CA TRP A 259 -11.07 12.38 -7.60
C TRP A 259 -11.59 13.67 -8.25
N LYS A 260 -12.57 14.34 -7.62
CA LYS A 260 -13.09 15.66 -8.05
C LYS A 260 -12.04 16.78 -8.00
N ASP A 261 -11.06 16.66 -7.09
CA ASP A 261 -10.03 17.69 -6.87
C ASP A 261 -8.73 17.43 -7.64
N ALA A 262 -8.55 16.21 -8.18
CA ALA A 262 -7.31 15.79 -8.83
C ALA A 262 -6.89 16.74 -9.98
N ALA A 263 -7.81 17.11 -10.87
CA ALA A 263 -7.52 18.03 -11.98
C ALA A 263 -7.10 19.43 -11.50
N ALA A 264 -7.69 19.91 -10.41
CA ALA A 264 -7.33 21.22 -9.84
C ALA A 264 -5.93 21.19 -9.19
N ILE A 265 -5.54 20.06 -8.58
CA ILE A 265 -4.19 19.87 -8.03
C ILE A 265 -3.16 19.78 -9.17
N GLU A 266 -3.45 19.03 -10.23
CA GLU A 266 -2.57 18.92 -11.42
C GLU A 266 -2.34 20.27 -12.11
N ALA A 267 -3.38 21.13 -12.17
CA ALA A 267 -3.30 22.46 -12.77
C ALA A 267 -2.61 23.51 -11.88
N ASN A 268 -2.42 23.25 -10.60
CA ASN A 268 -1.80 24.19 -9.66
C ASN A 268 -0.29 24.21 -9.85
N PRO A 269 0.36 25.41 -10.09
CA PRO A 269 1.80 25.50 -10.33
C PRO A 269 2.66 25.06 -9.14
N ASP A 270 2.12 25.12 -7.90
CA ASP A 270 2.86 24.79 -6.68
C ASP A 270 2.63 23.35 -6.19
N LEU A 271 1.70 22.62 -6.82
CA LEU A 271 1.31 21.29 -6.44
C LEU A 271 1.67 20.25 -7.51
N LYS A 272 1.71 18.99 -7.11
CA LYS A 272 1.76 17.81 -8.00
C LYS A 272 0.83 16.73 -7.48
N LEU A 273 0.28 15.93 -8.39
CA LEU A 273 -0.47 14.73 -8.10
C LEU A 273 0.45 13.52 -8.37
N ALA A 274 0.67 12.69 -7.36
CA ALA A 274 1.34 11.40 -7.52
C ALA A 274 0.28 10.30 -7.52
N SER A 275 -0.08 9.80 -8.70
CA SER A 275 -1.15 8.82 -8.90
C SER A 275 -0.63 7.50 -9.40
N THR A 276 -1.21 6.40 -8.93
CA THR A 276 -0.98 5.04 -9.44
C THR A 276 -2.30 4.27 -9.53
N SER A 277 -2.43 3.43 -10.54
CA SER A 277 -3.54 2.48 -10.65
C SER A 277 -3.15 1.17 -9.97
N GLY A 278 -4.10 0.50 -9.30
CA GLY A 278 -3.84 -0.78 -8.64
C GLY A 278 -4.89 -1.15 -7.60
N PRO A 279 -5.31 -0.25 -6.70
CA PRO A 279 -6.50 -0.48 -5.89
C PRO A 279 -7.75 -0.64 -6.77
N PHE A 280 -8.72 -1.38 -6.27
CA PHE A 280 -9.95 -1.67 -7.01
C PHE A 280 -11.19 -1.45 -6.15
N MET A 281 -12.33 -1.27 -6.83
CA MET A 281 -13.66 -1.28 -6.22
C MET A 281 -14.39 -2.56 -6.59
N MET A 282 -15.15 -3.10 -5.65
CA MET A 282 -15.95 -4.31 -5.85
C MET A 282 -17.22 -4.31 -5.03
N LEU A 283 -18.16 -5.16 -5.43
CA LEU A 283 -19.28 -5.60 -4.61
C LEU A 283 -18.93 -6.94 -3.99
N GLN A 284 -19.27 -7.09 -2.72
CA GLN A 284 -19.04 -8.27 -1.89
C GLN A 284 -20.37 -8.74 -1.35
N PHE A 285 -20.71 -10.01 -1.50
CA PHE A 285 -22.01 -10.55 -1.19
C PHE A 285 -22.06 -11.33 0.13
N ASN A 286 -23.17 -11.25 0.82
CA ASN A 286 -23.53 -12.20 1.89
C ASN A 286 -24.24 -13.39 1.26
N THR A 287 -23.58 -14.54 1.22
CA THR A 287 -24.13 -15.74 0.56
C THR A 287 -25.22 -16.46 1.36
N LYS A 288 -25.51 -16.03 2.60
CA LYS A 288 -26.69 -16.47 3.37
C LYS A 288 -27.97 -15.69 3.02
N PHE A 289 -27.86 -14.54 2.39
CA PHE A 289 -29.01 -13.84 1.84
C PHE A 289 -29.49 -14.63 0.60
N GLU A 290 -30.73 -15.13 0.65
CA GLU A 290 -31.22 -16.15 -0.30
C GLU A 290 -30.98 -15.80 -1.77
N PRO A 291 -31.30 -14.57 -2.28
CA PRO A 291 -30.98 -14.25 -3.66
C PRO A 291 -29.47 -14.38 -3.99
N PHE A 292 -28.59 -13.96 -3.09
CA PHE A 292 -27.14 -14.00 -3.31
C PHE A 292 -26.51 -15.36 -3.00
N SER A 293 -27.26 -16.35 -2.53
CA SER A 293 -26.80 -17.73 -2.48
C SER A 293 -26.58 -18.30 -3.89
N LYS A 294 -27.33 -17.79 -4.89
CA LYS A 294 -27.33 -18.27 -6.28
C LYS A 294 -26.25 -17.57 -7.11
N PRO A 295 -25.30 -18.31 -7.72
CA PRO A 295 -24.31 -17.72 -8.62
C PRO A 295 -24.91 -16.92 -9.77
N GLU A 296 -26.03 -17.39 -10.35
CA GLU A 296 -26.73 -16.73 -11.45
C GLU A 296 -27.15 -15.29 -11.09
N VAL A 297 -27.58 -15.05 -9.84
CA VAL A 297 -27.95 -13.70 -9.37
C VAL A 297 -26.71 -12.81 -9.28
N ARG A 298 -25.59 -13.33 -8.74
CA ARG A 298 -24.35 -12.57 -8.65
C ARG A 298 -23.77 -12.27 -10.05
N GLN A 299 -23.83 -13.22 -10.97
CA GLN A 299 -23.46 -13.04 -12.37
C GLN A 299 -24.38 -12.02 -13.08
N ALA A 300 -25.71 -12.06 -12.80
CA ALA A 300 -26.64 -11.06 -13.33
C ALA A 300 -26.22 -9.65 -12.95
N ILE A 301 -25.84 -9.42 -11.69
CA ILE A 301 -25.32 -8.14 -11.22
C ILE A 301 -24.03 -7.76 -11.97
N ALA A 302 -23.11 -8.74 -12.19
CA ALA A 302 -21.87 -8.49 -12.91
C ALA A 302 -22.09 -8.03 -14.36
N TYR A 303 -23.11 -8.58 -15.05
CA TYR A 303 -23.50 -8.15 -16.39
C TYR A 303 -24.34 -6.87 -16.41
N ALA A 304 -25.11 -6.57 -15.35
CA ALA A 304 -25.98 -5.41 -15.31
C ALA A 304 -25.24 -4.09 -15.15
N ILE A 305 -24.11 -4.10 -14.43
CA ILE A 305 -23.42 -2.88 -14.04
C ILE A 305 -22.63 -2.28 -15.23
N ASP A 306 -22.99 -1.05 -15.61
CA ASP A 306 -22.18 -0.20 -16.46
C ASP A 306 -21.04 0.42 -15.65
N ARG A 307 -19.86 -0.17 -15.78
CA ARG A 307 -18.65 0.25 -15.05
C ARG A 307 -18.19 1.63 -15.45
N SER A 308 -18.39 2.01 -16.72
CA SER A 308 -18.05 3.34 -17.22
C SER A 308 -18.93 4.42 -16.59
N ALA A 309 -20.22 4.13 -16.41
CA ALA A 309 -21.13 5.03 -15.70
C ALA A 309 -20.68 5.26 -14.25
N ILE A 310 -20.27 4.19 -13.53
CA ILE A 310 -19.74 4.30 -12.16
C ILE A 310 -18.46 5.14 -12.14
N ILE A 311 -17.50 4.87 -13.05
CA ILE A 311 -16.24 5.61 -13.12
C ILE A 311 -16.50 7.10 -13.37
N ASN A 312 -17.40 7.43 -14.29
CA ASN A 312 -17.72 8.82 -14.60
C ASN A 312 -18.39 9.55 -13.43
N THR A 313 -19.34 8.89 -12.76
CA THR A 313 -20.15 9.52 -11.70
C THR A 313 -19.46 9.56 -10.35
N ALA A 314 -18.74 8.49 -9.96
CA ALA A 314 -18.14 8.38 -8.63
C ALA A 314 -16.65 8.75 -8.60
N PHE A 315 -15.96 8.72 -9.76
CA PHE A 315 -14.51 8.92 -9.85
C PHE A 315 -14.07 9.96 -10.87
N ASN A 316 -15.01 10.78 -11.36
CA ASN A 316 -14.72 11.86 -12.33
C ASN A 316 -13.96 11.37 -13.57
N GLY A 317 -14.29 10.18 -14.06
CA GLY A 317 -13.64 9.55 -15.21
C GLY A 317 -12.24 8.96 -14.94
N ARG A 318 -11.76 8.96 -13.68
CA ARG A 318 -10.42 8.47 -13.33
C ARG A 318 -10.48 7.03 -12.81
N GLY A 319 -10.09 6.11 -13.65
CA GLY A 319 -10.05 4.67 -13.38
C GLY A 319 -10.28 3.86 -14.65
N THR A 320 -10.10 2.56 -14.54
CA THR A 320 -10.25 1.63 -15.66
C THR A 320 -11.29 0.56 -15.33
N PRO A 321 -12.27 0.28 -16.21
CA PRO A 321 -13.27 -0.76 -15.97
C PRO A 321 -12.63 -2.12 -15.71
N LEU A 322 -13.18 -2.89 -14.77
CA LEU A 322 -12.71 -4.21 -14.39
C LEU A 322 -13.84 -5.23 -14.54
N PHE A 323 -13.75 -6.08 -15.56
CA PHE A 323 -14.81 -7.01 -15.93
C PHE A 323 -14.56 -8.46 -15.49
N GLY A 324 -13.41 -8.76 -14.91
CA GLY A 324 -12.99 -10.07 -14.43
C GLY A 324 -12.62 -10.04 -12.95
N ILE A 325 -11.67 -10.88 -12.57
CA ILE A 325 -11.04 -10.85 -11.24
C ILE A 325 -9.96 -9.76 -11.22
N ALA A 326 -9.76 -9.12 -10.06
CA ALA A 326 -8.80 -8.02 -9.90
C ALA A 326 -7.34 -8.52 -9.87
N ILE A 327 -6.90 -9.20 -10.92
CA ILE A 327 -5.51 -9.65 -11.08
C ILE A 327 -4.83 -8.72 -12.10
N PRO A 328 -3.76 -7.99 -11.72
CA PRO A 328 -3.04 -7.14 -12.66
C PRO A 328 -2.32 -7.96 -13.74
N GLU A 329 -2.10 -7.34 -14.88
CA GLU A 329 -1.26 -7.93 -15.93
C GLU A 329 0.15 -8.23 -15.40
N GLY A 330 0.67 -9.41 -15.74
CA GLY A 330 1.95 -9.90 -15.24
C GLY A 330 1.91 -10.66 -13.91
N TYR A 331 0.75 -10.74 -13.26
CA TYR A 331 0.56 -11.57 -12.05
C TYR A 331 0.02 -12.96 -12.41
N LEU A 332 0.35 -13.96 -11.60
CA LEU A 332 -0.14 -15.33 -11.76
C LEU A 332 -1.66 -15.37 -11.82
N GLY A 333 -2.21 -16.11 -12.78
CA GLY A 333 -3.64 -16.22 -13.02
C GLY A 333 -4.23 -15.12 -13.92
N TYR A 334 -3.46 -14.09 -14.33
CA TYR A 334 -3.94 -13.11 -15.28
C TYR A 334 -4.20 -13.75 -16.66
N SER A 335 -5.33 -13.43 -17.25
CA SER A 335 -5.64 -13.76 -18.64
C SER A 335 -6.46 -12.63 -19.25
N LYS A 336 -6.04 -12.15 -20.41
CA LYS A 336 -6.70 -11.06 -21.12
C LYS A 336 -8.17 -11.37 -21.45
N ASP A 337 -8.47 -12.61 -21.79
CA ASP A 337 -9.84 -13.04 -22.11
C ASP A 337 -10.70 -13.07 -20.83
N LYS A 338 -10.14 -13.53 -19.71
CA LYS A 338 -10.82 -13.57 -18.41
C LYS A 338 -10.95 -12.19 -17.78
N ALA A 339 -10.04 -11.26 -18.06
CA ALA A 339 -10.12 -9.87 -17.63
C ALA A 339 -11.36 -9.14 -18.19
N ASN A 340 -11.94 -9.61 -19.31
CA ASN A 340 -13.12 -9.04 -19.97
C ASN A 340 -14.38 -9.93 -19.87
N TYR A 341 -14.44 -10.85 -18.94
CA TYR A 341 -15.47 -11.90 -18.85
C TYR A 341 -16.90 -11.36 -18.70
N PHE A 342 -17.13 -10.37 -17.84
CA PHE A 342 -18.44 -9.79 -17.55
C PHE A 342 -18.68 -8.47 -18.29
N SER A 343 -18.68 -8.47 -19.61
CA SER A 343 -19.05 -7.28 -20.38
C SER A 343 -20.51 -6.87 -20.13
N HIS A 344 -20.79 -5.55 -20.08
CA HIS A 344 -22.12 -5.02 -19.78
C HIS A 344 -23.19 -5.54 -20.75
N ASN A 345 -24.23 -6.17 -20.19
CA ASN A 345 -25.35 -6.74 -20.96
C ASN A 345 -26.61 -6.88 -20.09
N ILE A 346 -27.48 -5.89 -20.18
CA ILE A 346 -28.73 -5.83 -19.38
C ILE A 346 -29.67 -6.99 -19.71
N GLN A 347 -29.78 -7.40 -20.99
CA GLN A 347 -30.68 -8.50 -21.35
C GLN A 347 -30.20 -9.81 -20.73
N LYS A 348 -28.93 -10.13 -20.84
CA LYS A 348 -28.35 -11.30 -20.20
C LYS A 348 -28.50 -11.29 -18.69
N ALA A 349 -28.40 -10.12 -18.06
CA ALA A 349 -28.62 -9.97 -16.62
C ALA A 349 -30.08 -10.33 -16.25
N LYS A 350 -31.07 -9.84 -16.99
CA LYS A 350 -32.48 -10.16 -16.78
C LYS A 350 -32.77 -11.65 -17.00
N ASP A 351 -32.20 -12.25 -18.04
CA ASP A 351 -32.36 -13.68 -18.33
C ASP A 351 -31.81 -14.55 -17.19
N LEU A 352 -30.66 -14.17 -16.61
CA LEU A 352 -30.06 -14.84 -15.46
C LEU A 352 -30.91 -14.69 -14.19
N LEU A 353 -31.47 -13.50 -13.94
CA LEU A 353 -32.39 -13.28 -12.82
C LEU A 353 -33.66 -14.12 -12.97
N ALA A 354 -34.29 -14.16 -14.17
CA ALA A 354 -35.46 -14.97 -14.44
C ALA A 354 -35.16 -16.46 -14.24
N LYS A 355 -34.00 -16.96 -14.75
CA LYS A 355 -33.54 -18.33 -14.53
C LYS A 355 -33.37 -18.64 -13.04
N ALA A 356 -32.89 -17.69 -12.24
CA ALA A 356 -32.71 -17.82 -10.81
C ALA A 356 -34.02 -17.70 -10.01
N GLY A 357 -35.18 -17.42 -10.65
CA GLY A 357 -36.48 -17.28 -10.00
C GLY A 357 -36.83 -15.84 -9.59
N TYR A 358 -36.14 -14.82 -10.12
CA TYR A 358 -36.39 -13.40 -9.83
C TYR A 358 -36.66 -12.58 -11.09
N PRO A 359 -37.66 -12.90 -11.93
CA PRO A 359 -37.92 -12.20 -13.19
C PRO A 359 -38.23 -10.69 -12.99
N ASP A 360 -38.82 -10.34 -11.85
CA ASP A 360 -39.17 -8.96 -11.48
C ASP A 360 -38.16 -8.30 -10.53
N GLY A 361 -37.01 -8.97 -10.28
CA GLY A 361 -36.01 -8.53 -9.31
C GLY A 361 -36.41 -8.85 -7.85
N PHE A 362 -35.77 -8.14 -6.91
CA PHE A 362 -35.95 -8.30 -5.46
C PHE A 362 -35.49 -7.05 -4.71
N GLN A 363 -35.64 -7.05 -3.37
CA GLN A 363 -35.12 -5.99 -2.51
C GLN A 363 -33.83 -6.46 -1.82
N ALA A 364 -32.83 -5.56 -1.69
CA ALA A 364 -31.57 -5.84 -0.99
C ALA A 364 -31.00 -4.59 -0.32
N ARG A 365 -30.28 -4.79 0.78
CA ARG A 365 -29.59 -3.73 1.54
C ARG A 365 -28.12 -3.68 1.14
N LEU A 366 -27.66 -2.52 0.64
CA LEU A 366 -26.27 -2.26 0.28
C LEU A 366 -25.58 -1.48 1.40
N LEU A 367 -24.65 -2.14 2.08
CA LEU A 367 -23.79 -1.51 3.07
C LEU A 367 -22.65 -0.74 2.38
N SER A 368 -22.48 0.51 2.77
CA SER A 368 -21.33 1.34 2.38
C SER A 368 -20.94 2.26 3.53
N THR A 369 -20.43 3.46 3.27
CA THR A 369 -20.13 4.46 4.29
C THR A 369 -20.33 5.87 3.75
N SER A 370 -20.81 6.79 4.58
CA SER A 370 -20.89 8.21 4.25
C SER A 370 -19.57 8.95 4.44
N GLN A 371 -18.61 8.38 5.17
CA GLN A 371 -17.35 9.06 5.52
C GLN A 371 -16.41 9.25 4.34
N TYR A 372 -16.39 8.31 3.39
CA TYR A 372 -15.56 8.40 2.17
C TYR A 372 -16.44 8.61 0.95
N GLY A 373 -16.27 9.76 0.27
CA GLY A 373 -17.09 10.15 -0.88
C GLY A 373 -17.11 9.10 -1.99
N PHE A 374 -15.97 8.48 -2.29
CA PHE A 374 -15.90 7.45 -3.34
C PHE A 374 -16.71 6.17 -3.00
N HIS A 375 -16.78 5.78 -1.73
CA HIS A 375 -17.64 4.67 -1.30
C HIS A 375 -19.13 5.03 -1.42
N ASN A 376 -19.51 6.20 -0.92
CA ASN A 376 -20.89 6.69 -1.00
C ASN A 376 -21.36 6.82 -2.46
N ASN A 377 -20.59 7.51 -3.28
CA ASN A 377 -20.94 7.74 -4.68
C ASN A 377 -21.01 6.42 -5.50
N THR A 378 -20.11 5.46 -5.20
CA THR A 378 -20.20 4.13 -5.81
C THR A 378 -21.50 3.41 -5.41
N ALA A 379 -21.90 3.49 -4.14
CA ALA A 379 -23.14 2.85 -3.67
C ALA A 379 -24.37 3.44 -4.36
N VAL A 380 -24.43 4.77 -4.52
CA VAL A 380 -25.52 5.46 -5.24
C VAL A 380 -25.54 5.07 -6.72
N ALA A 381 -24.38 5.00 -7.37
CA ALA A 381 -24.29 4.59 -8.77
C ALA A 381 -24.72 3.12 -8.95
N VAL A 382 -24.28 2.20 -8.08
CA VAL A 382 -24.70 0.80 -8.09
C VAL A 382 -26.21 0.65 -7.87
N GLN A 383 -26.81 1.42 -6.95
CA GLN A 383 -28.25 1.44 -6.75
C GLN A 383 -29.00 1.79 -8.05
N ALA A 384 -28.53 2.80 -8.78
CA ALA A 384 -29.14 3.21 -10.05
C ALA A 384 -28.99 2.13 -11.15
N GLU A 385 -27.82 1.48 -11.24
CA GLU A 385 -27.58 0.42 -12.22
C GLU A 385 -28.47 -0.82 -11.95
N LEU A 386 -28.58 -1.24 -10.70
CA LEU A 386 -29.37 -2.42 -10.32
C LEU A 386 -30.89 -2.21 -10.46
N ALA A 387 -31.36 -0.97 -10.34
CA ALA A 387 -32.76 -0.63 -10.61
C ALA A 387 -33.19 -0.97 -12.07
N LYS A 388 -32.27 -0.94 -13.03
CA LYS A 388 -32.53 -1.28 -14.46
C LYS A 388 -32.92 -2.75 -14.66
N ILE A 389 -32.60 -3.62 -13.70
CA ILE A 389 -32.92 -5.04 -13.73
C ILE A 389 -33.90 -5.45 -12.62
N GLY A 390 -34.61 -4.47 -12.00
CA GLY A 390 -35.65 -4.70 -11.01
C GLY A 390 -35.15 -4.90 -9.57
N ILE A 391 -33.83 -4.84 -9.30
CA ILE A 391 -33.32 -4.95 -7.93
C ILE A 391 -33.47 -3.59 -7.23
N LYS A 392 -34.27 -3.55 -6.17
CA LYS A 392 -34.53 -2.37 -5.36
C LYS A 392 -33.53 -2.33 -4.18
N VAL A 393 -32.57 -1.43 -4.28
CA VAL A 393 -31.49 -1.31 -3.28
C VAL A 393 -31.81 -0.26 -2.23
N THR A 394 -31.72 -0.61 -0.95
CA THR A 394 -31.72 0.33 0.18
C THR A 394 -30.27 0.56 0.63
N LEU A 395 -29.83 1.82 0.72
CA LEU A 395 -28.50 2.17 1.15
C LEU A 395 -28.40 2.20 2.68
N ASP A 396 -27.36 1.57 3.24
CA ASP A 396 -26.97 1.60 4.65
C ASP A 396 -25.58 2.26 4.73
N LEU A 397 -25.52 3.50 5.25
CA LEU A 397 -24.37 4.40 5.13
C LEU A 397 -23.85 4.88 6.49
N PRO A 398 -23.46 4.01 7.44
CA PRO A 398 -22.83 4.42 8.69
C PRO A 398 -21.48 5.12 8.45
N ASP A 399 -20.87 5.61 9.53
CA ASP A 399 -19.47 5.98 9.54
C ASP A 399 -18.55 4.76 9.27
N TRP A 400 -17.25 4.98 9.15
CA TRP A 400 -16.32 3.89 8.83
C TRP A 400 -16.28 2.81 9.91
N SER A 401 -16.27 3.19 11.18
CA SER A 401 -16.23 2.24 12.31
C SER A 401 -17.49 1.37 12.36
N GLY A 402 -18.66 1.97 12.18
CA GLY A 402 -19.94 1.28 12.09
C GLY A 402 -20.00 0.34 10.88
N ARG A 403 -19.47 0.80 9.72
CA ARG A 403 -19.36 -0.06 8.53
C ARG A 403 -18.49 -1.30 8.78
N ILE A 404 -17.32 -1.12 9.42
CA ILE A 404 -16.42 -2.24 9.75
C ILE A 404 -17.10 -3.22 10.73
N ALA A 405 -17.78 -2.71 11.76
CA ALA A 405 -18.50 -3.56 12.71
C ALA A 405 -19.59 -4.39 12.03
N LYS A 406 -20.42 -3.79 11.17
CA LYS A 406 -21.45 -4.48 10.38
C LYS A 406 -20.84 -5.50 9.42
N ASN A 407 -19.75 -5.14 8.72
CA ASN A 407 -19.06 -6.06 7.81
C ASN A 407 -18.55 -7.30 8.56
N ASN A 408 -17.89 -7.13 9.69
CA ASN A 408 -17.34 -8.24 10.46
C ASN A 408 -18.42 -9.11 11.10
N ALA A 409 -19.61 -8.55 11.37
CA ALA A 409 -20.79 -9.28 11.84
C ALA A 409 -21.54 -9.98 10.69
N GLY A 410 -21.25 -9.70 9.41
CA GLY A 410 -22.04 -10.15 8.27
C GLY A 410 -23.42 -9.49 8.20
N ASP A 411 -23.60 -8.31 8.83
CA ASP A 411 -24.86 -7.56 8.87
C ASP A 411 -25.05 -6.70 7.61
N TYR A 412 -25.22 -7.37 6.48
CA TYR A 412 -25.51 -6.76 5.17
C TYR A 412 -26.02 -7.83 4.20
N ASP A 413 -26.69 -7.43 3.12
CA ASP A 413 -27.01 -8.36 2.03
C ASP A 413 -25.85 -8.35 1.00
N PHE A 414 -25.37 -7.16 0.64
CA PHE A 414 -24.10 -6.97 -0.09
C PHE A 414 -23.48 -5.62 0.30
N LEU A 415 -22.21 -5.40 -0.06
CA LEU A 415 -21.51 -4.17 0.30
C LEU A 415 -20.58 -3.67 -0.81
N VAL A 416 -20.31 -2.36 -0.80
CA VAL A 416 -19.23 -1.74 -1.57
C VAL A 416 -17.93 -1.86 -0.79
N ALA A 417 -16.92 -2.48 -1.40
CA ALA A 417 -15.55 -2.50 -0.89
C ALA A 417 -14.59 -1.80 -1.85
N GLY A 418 -13.65 -1.06 -1.28
CA GLY A 418 -12.51 -0.48 -1.98
C GLY A 418 -11.22 -0.92 -1.30
N THR A 419 -10.36 -1.64 -2.00
CA THR A 419 -9.15 -2.25 -1.43
C THR A 419 -8.09 -2.49 -2.50
N ALA A 420 -7.01 -3.14 -2.14
CA ALA A 420 -5.95 -3.62 -3.03
C ALA A 420 -5.46 -5.00 -2.59
N GLY A 421 -4.60 -5.64 -3.36
CA GLY A 421 -3.80 -6.76 -2.89
C GLY A 421 -2.77 -6.27 -1.86
N ASP A 422 -2.56 -7.05 -0.80
CA ASP A 422 -1.63 -6.66 0.27
C ASP A 422 -0.18 -7.04 -0.06
N ILE A 423 0.03 -8.05 -0.89
CA ILE A 423 1.34 -8.61 -1.25
C ILE A 423 1.50 -8.75 -2.76
N ALA A 424 2.74 -8.72 -3.23
CA ALA A 424 3.09 -8.93 -4.65
C ALA A 424 3.19 -10.43 -5.02
N ASP A 425 2.29 -11.26 -4.51
CA ASP A 425 2.11 -12.67 -4.85
C ASP A 425 0.63 -12.98 -5.00
N ALA A 426 0.26 -13.90 -5.91
CA ALA A 426 -1.15 -14.25 -6.16
C ALA A 426 -1.89 -14.78 -4.93
N ASP A 427 -1.19 -15.20 -3.88
CA ASP A 427 -1.81 -15.63 -2.61
C ASP A 427 -2.62 -14.53 -1.91
N TRP A 428 -2.46 -13.25 -2.27
CA TRP A 428 -3.34 -12.19 -1.77
C TRP A 428 -4.83 -12.52 -2.02
N LEU A 429 -5.15 -13.30 -3.07
CA LEU A 429 -6.49 -13.77 -3.39
C LEU A 429 -7.09 -14.65 -2.28
N SER A 430 -6.25 -15.33 -1.50
CA SER A 430 -6.71 -16.13 -0.36
C SER A 430 -7.43 -15.30 0.70
N ASN A 431 -7.02 -14.03 0.90
CA ASN A 431 -7.69 -13.13 1.85
C ASN A 431 -9.14 -12.82 1.45
N PHE A 432 -9.48 -12.99 0.16
CA PHE A 432 -10.80 -12.72 -0.39
C PHE A 432 -11.62 -13.98 -0.58
N PHE A 433 -11.04 -15.06 -1.07
CA PHE A 433 -11.76 -16.22 -1.57
C PHE A 433 -11.69 -17.44 -0.66
N TYR A 434 -10.75 -17.52 0.27
CA TYR A 434 -10.62 -18.68 1.14
C TYR A 434 -11.77 -18.73 2.14
N GLY A 435 -12.61 -19.77 2.06
CA GLY A 435 -13.82 -19.94 2.85
C GLY A 435 -13.70 -20.98 3.97
N GLY A 436 -14.83 -21.56 4.35
CA GLY A 436 -14.92 -22.66 5.32
C GLY A 436 -14.94 -22.19 6.78
N LYS A 437 -14.05 -22.73 7.61
CA LYS A 437 -14.00 -22.46 9.05
C LYS A 437 -13.51 -21.04 9.43
N GLN A 438 -13.18 -20.23 8.45
CA GLN A 438 -12.74 -18.86 8.70
C GLN A 438 -13.92 -17.96 9.08
N LEU A 439 -13.66 -17.06 10.01
CA LEU A 439 -14.60 -16.00 10.37
C LEU A 439 -14.80 -15.07 9.18
N VAL A 440 -15.98 -14.43 9.11
CA VAL A 440 -16.22 -13.30 8.20
C VAL A 440 -15.12 -12.27 8.42
N ARG A 441 -14.43 -11.89 7.34
CA ARG A 441 -13.33 -10.94 7.35
C ARG A 441 -13.69 -9.71 6.54
N LEU A 442 -12.95 -8.63 6.77
CA LEU A 442 -13.15 -7.36 6.07
C LEU A 442 -13.15 -7.50 4.54
N ASN A 443 -12.34 -8.37 3.98
CA ASN A 443 -12.13 -8.51 2.53
C ASN A 443 -12.77 -9.77 1.93
N ASN A 444 -13.53 -10.55 2.68
CA ASN A 444 -14.05 -11.84 2.23
C ASN A 444 -15.59 -11.77 2.13
N SER A 445 -16.17 -12.34 1.08
CA SER A 445 -17.63 -12.45 0.97
C SER A 445 -18.19 -13.25 2.12
N ALA A 446 -19.14 -12.66 2.84
CA ALA A 446 -19.69 -13.29 4.03
C ALA A 446 -20.27 -14.68 3.71
N TYR A 447 -19.79 -15.66 4.44
CA TYR A 447 -20.21 -17.08 4.38
C TYR A 447 -19.96 -17.79 3.03
N PHE A 448 -19.21 -17.17 2.11
CA PHE A 448 -18.78 -17.85 0.90
C PHE A 448 -17.79 -18.96 1.25
N ASP A 449 -18.04 -20.15 0.72
CA ASP A 449 -17.16 -21.31 0.86
C ASP A 449 -17.30 -22.21 -0.37
N ASP A 450 -16.20 -22.46 -1.05
CA ASP A 450 -16.12 -23.43 -2.16
C ASP A 450 -14.88 -24.32 -1.96
N PRO A 451 -15.06 -25.64 -1.74
CA PRO A 451 -13.94 -26.55 -1.49
C PRO A 451 -12.93 -26.60 -2.64
N THR A 452 -13.36 -26.38 -3.88
CA THR A 452 -12.47 -26.39 -5.06
C THR A 452 -11.56 -25.15 -5.04
N ILE A 453 -12.12 -23.97 -4.73
CA ILE A 453 -11.34 -22.73 -4.57
C ILE A 453 -10.33 -22.90 -3.43
N ASN A 454 -10.77 -23.40 -2.28
CA ASN A 454 -9.88 -23.63 -1.13
C ASN A 454 -8.72 -24.56 -1.49
N ALA A 455 -9.00 -25.69 -2.15
CA ALA A 455 -7.99 -26.65 -2.58
C ALA A 455 -7.00 -26.07 -3.60
N LEU A 456 -7.46 -25.24 -4.55
CA LEU A 456 -6.59 -24.57 -5.52
C LEU A 456 -5.68 -23.54 -4.86
N LEU A 457 -6.21 -22.75 -3.91
CA LEU A 457 -5.41 -21.79 -3.14
C LEU A 457 -4.36 -22.52 -2.27
N ASP A 458 -4.75 -23.59 -1.58
CA ASP A 458 -3.81 -24.41 -0.80
C ASP A 458 -2.72 -25.03 -1.69
N LYS A 459 -3.09 -25.55 -2.87
CA LYS A 459 -2.12 -26.09 -3.83
C LYS A 459 -1.18 -24.99 -4.35
N GLY A 460 -1.70 -23.81 -4.69
CA GLY A 460 -0.91 -22.67 -5.16
C GLY A 460 0.15 -22.20 -4.15
N ARG A 461 -0.16 -22.29 -2.86
CA ARG A 461 0.75 -21.90 -1.76
C ARG A 461 1.97 -22.79 -1.64
N VAL A 462 1.84 -24.10 -1.94
CA VAL A 462 2.89 -25.08 -1.74
C VAL A 462 3.64 -25.46 -3.01
N THR A 463 3.17 -25.04 -4.17
CA THR A 463 3.77 -25.35 -5.48
C THR A 463 4.93 -24.42 -5.76
N LEU A 464 6.15 -24.97 -5.95
CA LEU A 464 7.38 -24.22 -6.20
C LEU A 464 7.55 -23.85 -7.69
N ASP A 465 7.11 -24.73 -8.60
CA ASP A 465 7.24 -24.50 -10.03
C ASP A 465 6.31 -23.36 -10.51
N PRO A 466 6.85 -22.27 -11.08
CA PRO A 466 6.04 -21.12 -11.49
C PRO A 466 5.02 -21.44 -12.58
N ALA A 467 5.34 -22.35 -13.52
CA ALA A 467 4.45 -22.71 -14.60
C ALA A 467 3.27 -23.55 -14.12
N GLU A 468 3.50 -24.42 -13.12
CA GLU A 468 2.42 -25.17 -12.49
C GLU A 468 1.57 -24.24 -11.60
N ARG A 469 2.17 -23.28 -10.89
CA ARG A 469 1.42 -22.24 -10.13
C ARG A 469 0.51 -21.43 -11.06
N GLU A 470 1.00 -21.04 -12.25
CA GLU A 470 0.19 -20.32 -13.24
C GLU A 470 -1.06 -21.11 -13.63
N LYS A 471 -0.93 -22.42 -13.88
CA LYS A 471 -2.07 -23.29 -14.19
C LYS A 471 -3.07 -23.37 -13.04
N ILE A 472 -2.56 -23.49 -11.80
CA ILE A 472 -3.40 -23.57 -10.60
C ILE A 472 -4.21 -22.28 -10.42
N TYR A 473 -3.56 -21.10 -10.51
CA TYR A 473 -4.27 -19.82 -10.41
C TYR A 473 -5.17 -19.55 -11.62
N GLY A 474 -4.84 -20.08 -12.81
CA GLY A 474 -5.74 -20.07 -13.96
C GLY A 474 -7.03 -20.84 -13.72
N GLN A 475 -6.96 -22.04 -13.12
CA GLN A 475 -8.12 -22.84 -12.71
C GLN A 475 -8.93 -22.15 -11.59
N PHE A 476 -8.22 -21.53 -10.64
CA PHE A 476 -8.86 -20.72 -9.61
C PHE A 476 -9.69 -19.58 -10.23
N VAL A 477 -9.14 -18.84 -11.19
CA VAL A 477 -9.84 -17.73 -11.86
C VAL A 477 -11.09 -18.23 -12.58
N ASP A 478 -11.04 -19.38 -13.29
CA ASP A 478 -12.21 -19.97 -13.93
C ASP A 478 -13.33 -20.24 -12.93
N ARG A 479 -12.99 -20.88 -11.81
CA ARG A 479 -13.97 -21.21 -10.77
C ARG A 479 -14.50 -19.97 -10.07
N ALA A 480 -13.66 -18.99 -9.81
CA ALA A 480 -14.05 -17.73 -9.17
C ALA A 480 -14.99 -16.89 -10.05
N LEU A 481 -14.79 -16.87 -11.38
CA LEU A 481 -15.69 -16.23 -12.34
C LEU A 481 -17.04 -16.97 -12.42
N GLU A 482 -17.02 -18.30 -12.44
CA GLU A 482 -18.25 -19.12 -12.42
C GLU A 482 -19.11 -18.83 -11.18
N LEU A 483 -18.50 -18.76 -10.01
CA LEU A 483 -19.21 -18.56 -8.75
C LEU A 483 -19.52 -17.10 -8.41
N SER A 484 -18.71 -16.18 -8.92
CA SER A 484 -18.86 -14.72 -8.77
C SER A 484 -19.15 -14.27 -7.33
N PRO A 485 -18.37 -14.66 -6.31
CA PRO A 485 -18.60 -14.20 -4.94
C PRO A 485 -18.34 -12.70 -4.78
N PHE A 486 -17.66 -12.12 -5.76
CA PHE A 486 -17.41 -10.68 -5.92
C PHE A 486 -17.80 -10.24 -7.31
N VAL A 487 -18.23 -8.98 -7.43
CA VAL A 487 -18.34 -8.27 -8.70
C VAL A 487 -17.39 -7.10 -8.69
N TYR A 488 -16.33 -7.21 -9.48
CA TYR A 488 -15.36 -6.14 -9.61
C TYR A 488 -15.89 -5.04 -10.51
N LEU A 489 -15.65 -3.79 -10.12
CA LEU A 489 -16.19 -2.61 -10.78
C LEU A 489 -15.12 -1.89 -11.60
N MET A 490 -13.98 -1.60 -10.98
CA MET A 490 -12.92 -0.84 -11.63
C MET A 490 -11.57 -0.97 -10.90
N TRP A 491 -10.50 -0.77 -11.63
CA TRP A 491 -9.23 -0.29 -11.09
C TRP A 491 -9.38 1.20 -10.84
N ARG A 492 -9.08 1.66 -9.64
CA ARG A 492 -9.11 3.09 -9.31
C ARG A 492 -7.70 3.65 -9.18
N ASP A 493 -7.55 4.90 -9.53
CA ASP A 493 -6.34 5.62 -9.24
C ASP A 493 -6.27 5.94 -7.74
N GLN A 494 -5.13 5.67 -7.14
CA GLN A 494 -4.82 6.09 -5.78
C GLN A 494 -3.79 7.22 -5.83
N SER A 495 -4.12 8.36 -5.24
CA SER A 495 -3.32 9.57 -5.40
C SER A 495 -2.92 10.17 -4.07
N PHE A 496 -1.69 10.69 -4.04
CA PHE A 496 -1.21 11.65 -3.07
C PHE A 496 -1.10 13.01 -3.73
N GLY A 497 -1.55 14.06 -3.03
CA GLY A 497 -1.31 15.44 -3.40
C GLY A 497 -0.09 15.95 -2.65
N LEU A 498 0.85 16.58 -3.35
CA LEU A 498 2.10 17.06 -2.76
C LEU A 498 2.38 18.49 -3.18
N ARG A 499 3.01 19.26 -2.31
CA ARG A 499 3.69 20.50 -2.70
C ARG A 499 4.91 20.17 -3.55
N LYS A 500 5.26 21.03 -4.51
CA LYS A 500 6.45 20.82 -5.36
C LYS A 500 7.78 20.92 -4.61
N THR A 501 7.76 21.50 -3.40
CA THR A 501 8.86 21.51 -2.46
C THR A 501 9.21 20.12 -1.93
N VAL A 502 8.24 19.20 -1.89
CA VAL A 502 8.46 17.81 -1.46
C VAL A 502 9.19 17.02 -2.55
N LYS A 503 10.33 16.44 -2.20
CA LYS A 503 11.14 15.55 -3.04
C LYS A 503 11.28 14.18 -2.35
N GLY A 504 11.64 13.16 -3.11
CA GLY A 504 11.92 11.81 -2.58
C GLY A 504 10.68 10.96 -2.27
N PHE A 505 9.56 11.54 -1.85
CA PHE A 505 8.33 10.77 -1.63
C PHE A 505 7.85 10.11 -2.92
N THR A 506 7.56 8.81 -2.84
CA THR A 506 7.10 8.01 -3.98
C THR A 506 5.77 7.32 -3.64
N ASN A 507 4.78 7.48 -4.51
CA ASN A 507 3.59 6.63 -4.50
C ASN A 507 3.95 5.28 -5.13
N ILE A 508 4.09 4.24 -4.31
CA ILE A 508 4.51 2.90 -4.77
C ILE A 508 3.50 2.37 -5.79
N PRO A 509 3.97 1.81 -6.92
CA PRO A 509 3.08 1.37 -7.98
C PRO A 509 2.13 0.24 -7.58
N GLY A 510 0.95 0.23 -8.18
CA GLY A 510 0.03 -0.90 -8.14
C GLY A 510 -0.61 -1.14 -6.77
N PHE A 511 -0.74 -2.40 -6.39
CA PHE A 511 -1.34 -2.84 -5.14
C PHE A 511 -0.66 -2.29 -3.89
N LEU A 512 0.64 -2.05 -3.98
CA LEU A 512 1.46 -1.68 -2.83
C LEU A 512 1.42 -0.18 -2.50
N THR A 513 0.59 0.60 -3.20
CA THR A 513 0.42 2.05 -2.95
C THR A 513 0.15 2.37 -1.47
N PHE A 514 -0.54 1.49 -0.73
CA PHE A 514 -0.81 1.68 0.70
C PHE A 514 0.42 1.50 1.60
N GLN A 515 1.56 1.12 1.03
CA GLN A 515 2.84 1.02 1.71
C GLN A 515 3.77 2.20 1.40
N SER A 516 3.29 3.22 0.67
CA SER A 516 4.08 4.39 0.26
C SER A 516 4.70 5.16 1.43
N GLY A 517 4.14 5.02 2.65
CA GLY A 517 4.73 5.58 3.88
C GLY A 517 6.19 5.18 4.14
N ILE A 518 6.67 4.05 3.57
CA ILE A 518 8.08 3.66 3.70
C ILE A 518 9.03 4.66 3.04
N THR A 519 8.56 5.36 2.00
CA THR A 519 9.37 6.31 1.24
C THR A 519 9.55 7.67 1.96
N VAL A 520 8.92 7.85 3.13
CA VAL A 520 9.15 9.03 3.97
C VAL A 520 10.61 9.11 4.43
N GLU A 521 11.34 7.98 4.51
CA GLU A 521 12.77 7.97 4.80
C GLU A 521 13.63 8.67 3.72
N ASP A 522 13.11 8.73 2.48
CA ASP A 522 13.76 9.37 1.32
C ASP A 522 13.23 10.80 1.07
N THR A 523 12.29 11.25 1.88
CA THR A 523 11.57 12.51 1.65
C THR A 523 12.38 13.69 2.17
N GLU A 524 12.38 14.78 1.37
CA GLU A 524 12.98 16.08 1.70
C GLU A 524 11.93 17.18 1.45
N VAL A 525 11.98 18.25 2.22
CA VAL A 525 11.22 19.50 1.98
C VAL A 525 12.20 20.61 1.64
N LYS A 526 12.09 21.23 0.45
CA LYS A 526 13.02 22.28 -0.07
C LYS A 526 12.31 23.59 -0.32
#